data_79330e33c1fe3344800c42e2649aebc7
#
_entry.id   79330e33c1fe3344800c42e2649aebc7
#
_cell.length_a   1.000
_cell.length_b   1.000
_cell.length_c   1.000
_cell.angle_alpha   90.00
_cell.angle_beta   90.00
_cell.angle_gamma   90.00
#
_symmetry.space_group_name_H-M   'P 1'
#
loop_
_entity.id
_entity.type
_entity.pdbx_description
1 polymer ?
#
loop_
_entity_poly.entity_id
_entity_poly.type
_entity_poly.pdbx_seq_one_letter_code
_entity_poly.pdbx_strand_id
1 'polypeptide(L)'
;ALPFLRGLFEMTDGCLSLCATGYPALSLLPLLCALISFGGLCIQSQQALFLSPCGVRFSESLFFKTVHGVLAFVLCSVCVRAFPTAAVTSVAAAPVFSFGQRLLLSTGTLGITALFLALLCCAMSLYTLAFQKRKKKACG
;
A
#
# COMPACT_ATOMS: atom_id res chain seq x y z
N ALA A 1 -9.32 -8.90 18.20
CA ALA A 1 -10.29 -8.76 17.09
C ALA A 1 -10.81 -7.32 16.96
N LEU A 2 -11.18 -6.67 18.07
CA LEU A 2 -11.79 -5.32 18.03
C LEU A 2 -10.92 -4.23 17.36
N PRO A 3 -9.59 -4.11 17.64
CA PRO A 3 -8.74 -3.12 17.00
C PRO A 3 -8.65 -3.30 15.47
N PHE A 4 -8.60 -4.54 15.01
CA PHE A 4 -8.57 -4.84 13.58
C PHE A 4 -9.88 -4.44 12.88
N LEU A 5 -11.03 -4.73 13.51
CA LEU A 5 -12.34 -4.30 12.98
C LEU A 5 -12.46 -2.78 12.88
N ARG A 6 -11.97 -2.03 13.88
CA ARG A 6 -11.89 -0.57 13.80
C ARG A 6 -11.07 -0.11 12.60
N GLY A 7 -9.94 -0.78 12.31
CA GLY A 7 -9.10 -0.49 11.16
C GLY A 7 -9.74 -0.77 9.81
N LEU A 8 -10.70 -1.67 9.73
CA LEU A 8 -11.48 -1.87 8.49
C LEU A 8 -12.39 -0.68 8.19
N PHE A 9 -12.88 0.01 9.20
CA PHE A 9 -13.66 1.22 9.01
C PHE A 9 -12.77 2.45 8.83
N GLU A 10 -11.84 2.64 9.78
CA GLU A 10 -10.92 3.77 9.80
C GLU A 10 -9.50 3.26 10.07
N MET A 11 -8.65 3.33 9.04
CA MET A 11 -7.31 2.75 9.02
C MET A 11 -6.41 3.32 10.14
N THR A 12 -6.45 4.62 10.38
CA THR A 12 -5.55 5.29 11.32
C THR A 12 -5.84 4.88 12.76
N ASP A 13 -7.11 4.91 13.17
CA ASP A 13 -7.53 4.48 14.51
C ASP A 13 -7.26 2.98 14.73
N GLY A 14 -7.50 2.16 13.69
CA GLY A 14 -7.18 0.74 13.74
C GLY A 14 -5.71 0.46 13.91
N CYS A 15 -4.84 1.14 13.17
CA CYS A 15 -3.39 0.99 13.31
C CYS A 15 -2.89 1.42 14.70
N LEU A 16 -3.34 2.56 15.19
CA LEU A 16 -3.01 3.03 16.52
C LEU A 16 -3.48 2.06 17.61
N SER A 17 -4.73 1.59 17.50
CA SER A 17 -5.30 0.61 18.42
C SER A 17 -4.56 -0.72 18.41
N LEU A 18 -4.10 -1.20 17.22
CA LEU A 18 -3.29 -2.40 17.09
C LEU A 18 -1.90 -2.21 17.74
N CYS A 19 -1.25 -1.08 17.52
CA CYS A 19 0.05 -0.79 18.15
C CYS A 19 -0.05 -0.75 19.68
N ALA A 20 -1.19 -0.30 20.22
CA ALA A 20 -1.43 -0.26 21.66
C ALA A 20 -1.68 -1.65 22.29
N THR A 21 -1.91 -2.71 21.52
CA THR A 21 -2.22 -4.05 22.06
C THR A 21 -1.01 -4.78 22.64
N GLY A 22 0.21 -4.33 22.38
CA GLY A 22 1.44 -5.00 22.84
C GLY A 22 1.72 -6.34 22.14
N TYR A 23 1.09 -6.63 21.01
CA TYR A 23 1.42 -7.82 20.23
C TYR A 23 2.88 -7.82 19.78
N PRO A 24 3.53 -9.00 19.70
CA PRO A 24 4.89 -9.09 19.17
C PRO A 24 4.94 -8.56 17.73
N ALA A 25 6.03 -7.88 17.39
CA ALA A 25 6.22 -7.25 16.09
C ALA A 25 5.99 -8.21 14.90
N LEU A 26 6.40 -9.46 15.06
CA LEU A 26 6.22 -10.52 14.05
C LEU A 26 4.74 -10.76 13.66
N SER A 27 3.83 -10.60 14.62
CA SER A 27 2.39 -10.75 14.38
C SER A 27 1.71 -9.43 14.04
N LEU A 28 2.25 -8.32 14.53
CA LEU A 28 1.68 -6.99 14.37
C LEU A 28 1.91 -6.45 12.95
N LEU A 29 3.13 -6.61 12.41
CA LEU A 29 3.51 -6.08 11.09
C LEU A 29 2.61 -6.57 9.94
N PRO A 30 2.30 -7.88 9.81
CA PRO A 30 1.40 -8.33 8.75
C PRO A 30 -0.01 -7.76 8.86
N LEU A 31 -0.52 -7.60 10.08
CA LEU A 31 -1.84 -7.02 10.31
C LEU A 31 -1.87 -5.53 9.92
N LEU A 32 -0.82 -4.79 10.28
CA LEU A 32 -0.69 -3.38 9.87
C LEU A 32 -0.57 -3.25 8.36
N CYS A 33 0.26 -4.09 7.71
CA CYS A 33 0.37 -4.11 6.25
C CYS A 33 -0.96 -4.39 5.57
N ALA A 34 -1.75 -5.33 6.08
CA ALA A 34 -3.08 -5.62 5.56
C ALA A 34 -4.01 -4.42 5.66
N LEU A 35 -4.09 -3.78 6.84
CA LEU A 35 -4.95 -2.62 7.06
C LEU A 35 -4.56 -1.43 6.19
N ILE A 36 -3.26 -1.12 6.12
CA ILE A 36 -2.75 -0.01 5.31
C ILE A 36 -3.02 -0.26 3.83
N SER A 37 -2.80 -1.49 3.34
CA SER A 37 -3.06 -1.87 1.95
C SER A 37 -4.55 -1.86 1.60
N PHE A 38 -5.41 -2.23 2.53
CA PHE A 38 -6.86 -2.14 2.37
C PHE A 38 -7.34 -0.68 2.37
N GLY A 39 -6.79 0.16 3.25
CA GLY A 39 -7.06 1.60 3.32
C GLY A 39 -8.31 2.00 4.09
N GLY A 40 -9.09 1.04 4.62
CA GLY A 40 -10.33 1.29 5.36
C GLY A 40 -11.52 1.70 4.49
N LEU A 41 -12.73 1.39 4.96
CA LEU A 41 -13.98 1.66 4.23
C LEU A 41 -14.25 3.16 4.03
N CYS A 42 -13.77 4.00 4.95
CA CYS A 42 -13.92 5.45 4.84
C CYS A 42 -13.21 5.98 3.58
N ILE A 43 -11.97 5.56 3.34
CA ILE A 43 -11.21 5.95 2.15
C ILE A 43 -11.82 5.33 0.89
N GLN A 44 -12.29 4.07 0.97
CA GLN A 44 -12.94 3.39 -0.16
C GLN A 44 -14.22 4.11 -0.61
N SER A 45 -15.03 4.60 0.33
CA SER A 45 -16.24 5.36 -0.01
C SER A 45 -15.92 6.71 -0.66
N GLN A 46 -14.87 7.39 -0.22
CA GLN A 46 -14.38 8.62 -0.88
C GLN A 46 -13.88 8.32 -2.30
N GLN A 47 -13.10 7.27 -2.49
CA GLN A 47 -12.62 6.84 -3.82
C GLN A 47 -13.78 6.50 -4.76
N ALA A 48 -14.85 5.90 -4.25
CA ALA A 48 -16.03 5.57 -5.03
C ALA A 48 -16.69 6.80 -5.69
N LEU A 49 -16.67 7.94 -5.01
CA LEU A 49 -17.20 9.19 -5.57
C LEU A 49 -16.42 9.64 -6.82
N PHE A 50 -15.10 9.43 -6.84
CA PHE A 50 -14.26 9.78 -7.98
C PHE A 50 -14.27 8.72 -9.09
N LEU A 51 -14.44 7.45 -8.74
CA LEU A 51 -14.42 6.34 -9.70
C LEU A 51 -15.79 6.11 -10.37
N SER A 52 -16.88 6.48 -9.69
CA SER A 52 -18.23 6.31 -10.21
C SER A 52 -18.47 6.97 -11.58
N PRO A 53 -18.02 8.20 -11.84
CA PRO A 53 -18.15 8.81 -13.17
C PRO A 53 -17.38 8.07 -14.28
N CYS A 54 -16.35 7.29 -13.90
CA CYS A 54 -15.56 6.45 -14.82
C CYS A 54 -16.20 5.08 -15.08
N GLY A 55 -17.41 4.81 -14.54
CA GLY A 55 -18.12 3.54 -14.71
C GLY A 55 -17.61 2.38 -13.84
N VAL A 56 -16.69 2.63 -12.91
CA VAL A 56 -16.18 1.61 -11.98
C VAL A 56 -17.16 1.45 -10.81
N ARG A 57 -17.58 0.21 -10.57
CA ARG A 57 -18.50 -0.11 -9.47
C ARG A 57 -17.74 -0.15 -8.14
N PHE A 58 -18.37 0.36 -7.08
CA PHE A 58 -17.80 0.31 -5.73
C PHE A 58 -17.41 -1.12 -5.30
N SER A 59 -18.24 -2.11 -5.61
CA SER A 59 -17.98 -3.51 -5.30
C SER A 59 -16.72 -4.07 -5.96
N GLU A 60 -16.43 -3.65 -7.20
CA GLU A 60 -15.22 -4.05 -7.92
C GLU A 60 -13.97 -3.45 -7.26
N SER A 61 -14.02 -2.15 -6.95
CA SER A 61 -12.94 -1.48 -6.23
C SER A 61 -12.68 -2.14 -4.87
N LEU A 62 -13.74 -2.39 -4.10
CA LEU A 62 -13.66 -3.03 -2.79
C LEU A 62 -13.07 -4.45 -2.88
N PHE A 63 -13.48 -5.23 -3.88
CA PHE A 63 -12.95 -6.56 -4.12
C PHE A 63 -11.43 -6.53 -4.37
N PHE A 64 -10.97 -5.68 -5.29
CA PHE A 64 -9.54 -5.56 -5.59
C PHE A 64 -8.73 -5.09 -4.38
N LYS A 65 -9.27 -4.17 -3.59
CA LYS A 65 -8.61 -3.70 -2.36
C LYS A 65 -8.55 -4.78 -1.29
N THR A 66 -9.58 -5.60 -1.17
CA THR A 66 -9.58 -6.75 -0.25
C THR A 66 -8.51 -7.77 -0.66
N VAL A 67 -8.44 -8.12 -1.94
CA VAL A 67 -7.40 -9.01 -2.48
C VAL A 67 -6.00 -8.42 -2.22
N HIS A 68 -5.82 -7.12 -2.45
CA HIS A 68 -4.56 -6.44 -2.19
C HIS A 68 -4.17 -6.48 -0.69
N GLY A 69 -5.13 -6.25 0.20
CA GLY A 69 -4.91 -6.37 1.65
C GLY A 69 -4.49 -7.78 2.09
N VAL A 70 -5.17 -8.81 1.55
CA VAL A 70 -4.81 -10.21 1.82
C VAL A 70 -3.42 -10.54 1.27
N LEU A 71 -3.10 -10.10 0.07
CA LEU A 71 -1.78 -10.30 -0.53
C LEU A 71 -0.68 -9.63 0.29
N ALA A 72 -0.91 -8.39 0.73
CA ALA A 72 0.02 -7.67 1.60
C ALA A 72 0.25 -8.39 2.94
N PHE A 73 -0.82 -8.95 3.54
CA PHE A 73 -0.72 -9.76 4.74
C PHE A 73 0.18 -10.98 4.53
N VAL A 74 -0.07 -11.73 3.46
CA VAL A 74 0.68 -12.97 3.15
C VAL A 74 2.15 -12.63 2.86
N LEU A 75 2.41 -11.67 1.98
CA LEU A 75 3.78 -11.26 1.62
C LEU A 75 4.55 -10.77 2.84
N CYS A 76 3.94 -9.89 3.66
CA CYS A 76 4.57 -9.41 4.88
C CYS A 76 4.83 -10.55 5.86
N SER A 77 3.90 -11.50 6.01
CA SER A 77 4.07 -12.68 6.87
C SER A 77 5.25 -13.54 6.44
N VAL A 78 5.44 -13.72 5.14
CA VAL A 78 6.59 -14.46 4.57
C VAL A 78 7.88 -13.69 4.80
N CYS A 79 7.90 -12.39 4.48
CA CYS A 79 9.09 -11.54 4.64
C CYS A 79 9.57 -11.48 6.10
N VAL A 80 8.64 -11.30 7.04
CA VAL A 80 8.96 -11.22 8.47
C VAL A 80 9.53 -12.54 9.01
N ARG A 81 9.05 -13.67 8.50
CA ARG A 81 9.60 -15.00 8.85
C ARG A 81 10.94 -15.29 8.19
N ALA A 82 11.13 -14.83 6.94
CA ALA A 82 12.37 -14.99 6.20
C ALA A 82 13.50 -14.10 6.76
N PHE A 83 13.15 -12.90 7.24
CA PHE A 83 14.11 -11.90 7.73
C PHE A 83 13.73 -11.38 9.13
N PRO A 84 13.74 -12.26 10.16
CA PRO A 84 13.26 -11.88 11.49
C PRO A 84 14.09 -10.77 12.15
N THR A 85 15.38 -10.69 11.87
CA THR A 85 16.28 -9.66 12.40
C THR A 85 15.95 -8.26 11.89
N ALA A 86 15.60 -8.11 10.63
CA ALA A 86 15.20 -6.83 10.05
C ALA A 86 13.88 -6.31 10.64
N ALA A 87 12.94 -7.22 10.95
CA ALA A 87 11.65 -6.85 11.54
C ALA A 87 11.79 -6.38 12.99
N VAL A 88 12.67 -7.03 13.77
CA VAL A 88 12.87 -6.68 15.20
C VAL A 88 13.64 -5.36 15.33
N THR A 89 14.66 -5.14 14.52
CA THR A 89 15.45 -3.89 14.57
C THR A 89 14.64 -2.66 14.16
N SER A 90 13.70 -2.80 13.24
CA SER A 90 12.85 -1.67 12.82
C SER A 90 11.86 -1.20 13.89
N VAL A 91 11.48 -2.06 14.82
CA VAL A 91 10.52 -1.74 15.89
C VAL A 91 11.22 -1.36 17.20
N ALA A 92 12.33 -2.03 17.53
CA ALA A 92 13.05 -1.80 18.80
C ALA A 92 14.02 -0.61 18.75
N ALA A 93 14.54 -0.29 17.60
CA ALA A 93 15.40 0.85 17.37
C ALA A 93 14.74 1.77 16.33
N ALA A 94 13.71 2.52 16.76
CA ALA A 94 13.53 3.81 16.13
C ALA A 94 14.76 4.63 16.59
N PRO A 95 15.88 4.66 15.83
CA PRO A 95 16.97 5.52 16.17
C PRO A 95 16.37 6.91 16.25
N VAL A 96 16.74 7.67 17.29
CA VAL A 96 16.38 9.09 17.37
C VAL A 96 17.16 9.76 16.24
N PHE A 97 16.69 9.55 15.01
CA PHE A 97 17.26 10.20 13.85
C PHE A 97 17.17 11.71 14.08
N SER A 98 18.30 12.38 14.03
CA SER A 98 18.35 13.83 13.93
C SER A 98 17.39 14.26 12.81
N PHE A 99 16.73 15.41 13.00
CA PHE A 99 15.80 15.98 12.00
C PHE A 99 16.40 15.97 10.59
N GLY A 100 17.69 16.27 10.44
CA GLY A 100 18.40 16.22 9.16
C GLY A 100 18.48 14.83 8.55
N GLN A 101 18.69 13.79 9.33
CA GLN A 101 18.72 12.41 8.84
C GLN A 101 17.32 11.93 8.39
N ARG A 102 16.28 12.32 9.10
CA ARG A 102 14.87 12.03 8.68
C ARG A 102 14.54 12.72 7.37
N LEU A 103 14.97 13.97 7.21
CA LEU A 103 14.78 14.73 5.97
C LEU A 103 15.51 14.07 4.79
N LEU A 104 16.75 13.64 4.99
CA LEU A 104 17.58 13.01 3.95
C LEU A 104 17.01 11.65 3.51
N LEU A 105 16.54 10.83 4.46
CA LEU A 105 15.87 9.56 4.16
C LEU A 105 14.53 9.78 3.44
N SER A 106 13.76 10.77 3.87
CA SER A 106 12.47 11.14 3.26
C SER A 106 12.67 11.64 1.82
N THR A 107 13.65 12.51 1.57
CA THR A 107 13.95 12.98 0.21
C THR A 107 14.49 11.88 -0.70
N GLY A 108 15.30 10.96 -0.16
CA GLY A 108 15.77 9.78 -0.89
C GLY A 108 14.63 8.86 -1.33
N THR A 109 13.71 8.54 -0.42
CA THR A 109 12.54 7.70 -0.73
C THR A 109 11.58 8.39 -1.71
N LEU A 110 11.36 9.70 -1.58
CA LEU A 110 10.58 10.49 -2.54
C LEU A 110 11.21 10.47 -3.94
N GLY A 111 12.53 10.60 -4.04
CA GLY A 111 13.24 10.52 -5.31
C GLY A 111 13.09 9.16 -5.99
N ILE A 112 13.24 8.08 -5.25
CA ILE A 112 13.08 6.71 -5.77
C ILE A 112 11.64 6.46 -6.22
N THR A 113 10.65 6.87 -5.43
CA THR A 113 9.23 6.70 -5.79
C THR A 113 8.84 7.55 -7.00
N ALA A 114 9.33 8.78 -7.10
CA ALA A 114 9.10 9.63 -8.26
C ALA A 114 9.73 9.03 -9.54
N LEU A 115 10.95 8.51 -9.45
CA LEU A 115 11.61 7.82 -10.56
C LEU A 115 10.83 6.58 -11.01
N PHE A 116 10.36 5.77 -10.06
CA PHE A 116 9.57 4.58 -10.34
C PHE A 116 8.24 4.93 -11.04
N LEU A 117 7.54 5.96 -10.55
CA LEU A 117 6.32 6.46 -11.19
C LEU A 117 6.58 6.99 -12.60
N ALA A 118 7.66 7.73 -12.81
CA ALA A 118 8.05 8.21 -14.14
C ALA A 118 8.32 7.06 -15.11
N LEU A 119 9.02 6.01 -14.67
CA LEU A 119 9.26 4.82 -15.48
C LEU A 119 7.97 4.09 -15.82
N LEU A 120 7.03 3.96 -14.87
CA LEU A 120 5.71 3.36 -15.13
C LEU A 120 4.92 4.19 -16.13
N CYS A 121 4.88 5.51 -16.02
CA CYS A 121 4.21 6.40 -16.97
C CYS A 121 4.83 6.28 -18.37
N CYS A 122 6.15 6.23 -18.49
CA CYS A 122 6.84 6.00 -19.76
C CYS A 122 6.48 4.63 -20.36
N ALA A 123 6.49 3.57 -19.57
CA ALA A 123 6.12 2.23 -20.02
C ALA A 123 4.68 2.17 -20.51
N MET A 124 3.74 2.77 -19.78
CA MET A 124 2.33 2.87 -20.19
C MET A 124 2.14 3.68 -21.47
N SER A 125 2.87 4.79 -21.62
CA SER A 125 2.84 5.61 -22.84
C SER A 125 3.37 4.84 -24.06
N LEU A 126 4.47 4.12 -23.90
CA LEU A 126 5.03 3.27 -24.96
C LEU A 126 4.07 2.13 -25.32
N TYR A 127 3.44 1.51 -24.33
CA TYR A 127 2.44 0.46 -24.56
C TYR A 127 1.23 0.99 -25.35
N THR A 128 0.69 2.14 -24.97
CA THR A 128 -0.44 2.76 -25.70
C THR A 128 -0.08 3.14 -27.14
N LEU A 129 1.11 3.67 -27.37
CA LEU A 129 1.62 3.98 -28.71
C LEU A 129 1.80 2.71 -29.56
N ALA A 130 2.35 1.65 -28.97
CA ALA A 130 2.51 0.37 -29.66
C ALA A 130 1.14 -0.26 -30.02
N PHE A 131 0.17 -0.15 -29.11
CA PHE A 131 -1.19 -0.64 -29.34
C PHE A 131 -1.91 0.14 -30.45
N GLN A 132 -1.79 1.47 -30.47
CA GLN A 132 -2.35 2.30 -31.54
C GLN A 132 -1.71 2.00 -32.92
N LYS A 133 -0.40 1.73 -32.95
CA LYS A 133 0.33 1.37 -34.17
C LYS A 133 -0.16 0.02 -34.73
N ARG A 134 -0.45 -0.95 -33.85
CA ARG A 134 -1.06 -2.25 -34.26
C ARG A 134 -2.46 -2.09 -34.82
N LYS A 135 -3.28 -1.23 -34.20
CA LYS A 135 -4.66 -0.99 -34.67
C LYS A 135 -4.69 -0.31 -36.04
N LYS A 136 -3.78 0.63 -36.33
CA LYS A 136 -3.65 1.24 -37.67
C LYS A 136 -3.19 0.26 -38.74
N LYS A 137 -2.37 -0.75 -38.41
CA LYS A 137 -1.95 -1.79 -39.36
C LYS A 137 -3.04 -2.84 -39.68
N ALA A 138 -4.02 -2.98 -38.81
CA ALA A 138 -5.12 -3.94 -38.98
C ALA A 138 -6.31 -3.36 -39.74
N CYS A 139 -6.38 -2.03 -39.91
CA CYS A 139 -7.47 -1.35 -40.62
C CYS A 139 -7.07 -0.81 -42.02
N GLY A 140 -5.86 -0.99 -42.46
CA GLY A 140 -5.38 -0.67 -43.82
C GLY A 140 -4.92 -1.94 -44.56
#